data_2ade8e518fc0b2298222d6aaec7d32c8
#
_entry.id   2ade8e518fc0b2298222d6aaec7d32c8
#
_cell.length_a   1.000
_cell.length_b   1.000
_cell.length_c   1.000
_cell.angle_alpha   90.00
_cell.angle_beta   90.00
_cell.angle_gamma   90.00
#
_symmetry.space_group_name_H-M   'P 1'
#
loop_
_entity.id
_entity.type
_entity.pdbx_description
1 polymer ?
#
loop_
_entity_poly.entity_id
_entity_poly.type
_entity_poly.pdbx_seq_one_letter_code
_entity_poly.pdbx_strand_id
1 'polypeptide(L)'
;MSYRTYISTFKFVFIDECQDLNAAQRELMLCAAKGGRFVAVGDRKQAINGFCGADCLSFDKIAETPNTIELPLSVNYRCGSNIIKLVQEIVPQIKAYENSESGTIETYKVLSKSLFHNGDMVLCRKSAPLVGLCFKLLQNGITAIVKGGDIAESMLKLINRANCNSINDLSKWIDNEKKKTATEIAEYLNVGLDKAKKTKRYINLADKLDCIKNICVSQLTDVTELKDYIQKMFDEKSIKNAVVLSTAHKSKGLEADRVLILTPSNFPMITKYSKEWEVQQEYNLKYVAWTRAKKDLVFIDMSENELNNAELTEDNK
;
A
#
# COMPACT_ATOMS: atom_id res chain seq x y z
N MET A 1 9.40 22.35 34.35
CA MET A 1 8.34 23.26 33.89
C MET A 1 7.45 22.50 32.93
N SER A 2 6.18 22.38 33.23
CA SER A 2 5.24 21.61 32.40
C SER A 2 4.86 22.45 31.18
N TYR A 3 5.19 21.96 29.97
CA TYR A 3 4.81 22.56 28.68
C TYR A 3 3.29 22.77 28.51
N ARG A 4 2.48 22.22 29.40
CA ARG A 4 1.02 22.36 29.44
C ARG A 4 0.52 23.81 29.60
N THR A 5 1.36 24.75 29.96
CA THR A 5 0.98 26.15 30.22
C THR A 5 0.82 27.00 28.96
N TYR A 6 1.28 26.52 27.81
CA TYR A 6 1.30 27.29 26.56
C TYR A 6 0.32 26.81 25.49
N ILE A 7 -0.46 25.77 25.76
CA ILE A 7 -1.44 25.27 24.80
C ILE A 7 -2.77 25.99 25.05
N SER A 8 -3.25 26.71 24.02
CA SER A 8 -4.59 27.29 24.02
C SER A 8 -5.62 26.16 24.13
N THR A 9 -6.61 26.34 25.03
CA THR A 9 -7.72 25.40 25.14
C THR A 9 -8.89 25.85 24.29
N PHE A 10 -9.62 24.88 23.73
CA PHE A 10 -10.76 25.11 22.86
C PHE A 10 -12.02 24.53 23.47
N LYS A 11 -13.18 25.16 23.21
CA LYS A 11 -14.49 24.64 23.67
C LYS A 11 -14.83 23.32 22.97
N PHE A 12 -14.39 23.14 21.71
CA PHE A 12 -14.59 21.94 20.91
C PHE A 12 -13.29 21.63 20.13
N VAL A 13 -12.89 20.36 20.13
CA VAL A 13 -11.78 19.84 19.35
C VAL A 13 -12.30 18.64 18.54
N PHE A 14 -12.11 18.69 17.22
CA PHE A 14 -12.46 17.59 16.33
C PHE A 14 -11.19 16.90 15.89
N ILE A 15 -11.16 15.58 16.00
CA ILE A 15 -10.02 14.73 15.68
C ILE A 15 -10.49 13.73 14.62
N ASP A 16 -9.97 13.86 13.42
CA ASP A 16 -10.22 12.90 12.33
C ASP A 16 -9.08 11.90 12.23
N GLU A 17 -9.37 10.70 11.71
CA GLU A 17 -8.41 9.60 11.57
C GLU A 17 -7.63 9.33 12.87
N CYS A 18 -8.30 9.34 14.01
CA CYS A 18 -7.67 9.31 15.33
C CYS A 18 -6.83 8.03 15.59
N GLN A 19 -7.03 6.95 14.83
CA GLN A 19 -6.22 5.74 14.88
C GLN A 19 -4.79 5.93 14.33
N ASP A 20 -4.53 7.01 13.58
CA ASP A 20 -3.21 7.29 12.99
C ASP A 20 -2.33 8.23 13.84
N LEU A 21 -2.84 8.71 14.96
CA LEU A 21 -2.09 9.62 15.84
C LEU A 21 -0.95 8.88 16.54
N ASN A 22 0.20 9.53 16.64
CA ASN A 22 1.24 9.11 17.58
C ASN A 22 0.92 9.60 19.01
N ALA A 23 1.68 9.13 20.00
CA ALA A 23 1.44 9.47 21.41
C ALA A 23 1.53 10.98 21.69
N ALA A 24 2.44 11.71 21.04
CA ALA A 24 2.61 13.14 21.22
C ALA A 24 1.43 13.93 20.61
N GLN A 25 0.99 13.54 19.41
CA GLN A 25 -0.17 14.14 18.75
C GLN A 25 -1.43 13.92 19.57
N ARG A 26 -1.66 12.72 20.08
CA ARG A 26 -2.81 12.42 20.95
C ARG A 26 -2.80 13.26 22.21
N GLU A 27 -1.67 13.34 22.92
CA GLU A 27 -1.56 14.16 24.14
C GLU A 27 -1.81 15.64 23.84
N LEU A 28 -1.27 16.15 22.72
CA LEU A 28 -1.51 17.53 22.28
C LEU A 28 -3.00 17.81 22.09
N MET A 29 -3.73 16.92 21.40
CA MET A 29 -5.16 17.06 21.13
C MET A 29 -5.99 17.03 22.44
N LEU A 30 -5.67 16.10 23.33
CA LEU A 30 -6.34 16.01 24.64
C LEU A 30 -6.04 17.23 25.54
N CYS A 31 -4.82 17.76 25.49
CA CYS A 31 -4.48 19.01 26.19
C CYS A 31 -5.25 20.21 25.61
N ALA A 32 -5.37 20.30 24.28
CA ALA A 32 -6.13 21.37 23.62
C ALA A 32 -7.63 21.31 23.97
N ALA A 33 -8.18 20.12 24.21
CA ALA A 33 -9.57 19.90 24.62
C ALA A 33 -9.83 20.07 26.13
N LYS A 34 -8.80 20.38 26.93
CA LYS A 34 -8.92 20.46 28.37
C LYS A 34 -9.94 21.52 28.79
N GLY A 35 -10.99 21.10 29.54
CA GLY A 35 -12.10 21.95 29.94
C GLY A 35 -13.16 22.21 28.86
N GLY A 36 -12.99 21.66 27.68
CA GLY A 36 -13.94 21.65 26.58
C GLY A 36 -14.47 20.24 26.28
N ARG A 37 -14.88 20.04 25.06
CA ARG A 37 -15.34 18.75 24.50
C ARG A 37 -14.48 18.34 23.32
N PHE A 38 -14.28 17.05 23.11
CA PHE A 38 -13.71 16.54 21.87
C PHE A 38 -14.66 15.55 21.20
N VAL A 39 -14.54 15.47 19.89
CA VAL A 39 -15.16 14.46 19.04
C VAL A 39 -14.03 13.82 18.22
N ALA A 40 -13.76 12.56 18.45
CA ALA A 40 -12.77 11.81 17.70
C ALA A 40 -13.47 10.82 16.76
N VAL A 41 -13.08 10.83 15.50
CA VAL A 41 -13.57 9.90 14.47
C VAL A 41 -12.40 9.06 13.99
N GLY A 42 -12.65 7.77 13.78
CA GLY A 42 -11.63 6.86 13.32
C GLY A 42 -12.12 5.42 13.18
N ASP A 43 -11.26 4.58 12.64
CA ASP A 43 -11.52 3.15 12.49
C ASP A 43 -10.29 2.35 12.93
N ARG A 44 -10.41 1.56 14.01
CA ARG A 44 -9.33 0.67 14.50
C ARG A 44 -8.80 -0.25 13.41
N LYS A 45 -9.67 -0.66 12.49
CA LYS A 45 -9.33 -1.57 11.39
C LYS A 45 -8.68 -0.86 10.20
N GLN A 46 -8.56 0.47 10.25
CA GLN A 46 -7.79 1.28 9.31
C GLN A 46 -6.46 1.80 9.90
N ALA A 47 -6.07 1.34 11.09
CA ALA A 47 -4.76 1.62 11.69
C ALA A 47 -3.68 0.79 10.99
N ILE A 48 -3.02 1.37 9.98
CA ILE A 48 -1.99 0.71 9.15
C ILE A 48 -0.64 1.43 9.17
N ASN A 49 -0.52 2.56 9.88
CA ASN A 49 0.62 3.46 9.83
C ASN A 49 1.61 3.31 11.01
N GLY A 50 1.56 2.19 11.76
CA GLY A 50 2.45 1.96 12.89
C GLY A 50 3.94 1.94 12.52
N PHE A 51 4.28 1.57 11.30
CA PHE A 51 5.65 1.63 10.79
C PHE A 51 6.17 3.08 10.62
N CYS A 52 5.28 4.06 10.51
CA CYS A 52 5.58 5.50 10.45
C CYS A 52 5.54 6.16 11.84
N GLY A 53 5.37 5.38 12.92
CA GLY A 53 5.35 5.88 14.28
C GLY A 53 3.97 6.22 14.83
N ALA A 54 2.88 5.89 14.13
CA ALA A 54 1.54 5.93 14.68
C ALA A 54 1.43 4.93 15.86
N ASP A 55 0.70 5.33 16.90
CA ASP A 55 0.41 4.44 18.02
C ASP A 55 -0.82 3.58 17.65
N CYS A 56 -0.59 2.28 17.42
CA CYS A 56 -1.65 1.34 17.04
C CYS A 56 -2.79 1.25 18.08
N LEU A 57 -2.57 1.70 19.30
CA LEU A 57 -3.57 1.79 20.36
C LEU A 57 -4.15 3.21 20.51
N SER A 58 -3.88 4.12 19.56
CA SER A 58 -4.29 5.53 19.71
C SER A 58 -5.80 5.68 19.87
N PHE A 59 -6.58 4.98 19.05
CA PHE A 59 -8.03 4.98 19.14
C PHE A 59 -8.51 4.51 20.53
N ASP A 60 -7.99 3.37 21.00
CA ASP A 60 -8.39 2.80 22.30
C ASP A 60 -8.06 3.72 23.45
N LYS A 61 -6.87 4.31 23.45
CA LYS A 61 -6.46 5.28 24.47
C LYS A 61 -7.31 6.56 24.48
N ILE A 62 -7.84 6.98 23.32
CA ILE A 62 -8.79 8.09 23.24
C ILE A 62 -10.15 7.65 23.80
N ALA A 63 -10.62 6.45 23.44
CA ALA A 63 -11.87 5.90 23.94
C ALA A 63 -11.87 5.69 25.47
N GLU A 64 -10.71 5.35 26.05
CA GLU A 64 -10.50 5.20 27.50
C GLU A 64 -10.42 6.53 28.27
N THR A 65 -10.40 7.68 27.58
CA THR A 65 -10.39 8.99 28.25
C THR A 65 -11.65 9.14 29.11
N PRO A 66 -11.55 9.61 30.37
CA PRO A 66 -12.71 9.74 31.26
C PRO A 66 -13.86 10.52 30.62
N ASN A 67 -15.09 10.04 30.82
CA ASN A 67 -16.34 10.58 30.27
C ASN A 67 -16.45 10.53 28.73
N THR A 68 -15.65 9.71 28.06
CA THR A 68 -15.80 9.45 26.62
C THR A 68 -16.89 8.42 26.38
N ILE A 69 -17.73 8.65 25.37
CA ILE A 69 -18.76 7.71 24.90
C ILE A 69 -18.38 7.29 23.49
N GLU A 70 -18.26 5.98 23.27
CA GLU A 70 -18.01 5.42 21.94
C GLU A 70 -19.35 5.13 21.24
N LEU A 71 -19.53 5.66 20.04
CA LEU A 71 -20.70 5.44 19.19
C LEU A 71 -20.26 4.70 17.92
N PRO A 72 -20.68 3.43 17.73
CA PRO A 72 -20.24 2.65 16.58
C PRO A 72 -20.94 3.09 15.29
N LEU A 73 -20.17 3.22 14.19
CA LEU A 73 -20.66 3.40 12.82
C LEU A 73 -20.43 2.10 12.06
N SER A 74 -21.37 1.15 12.16
CA SER A 74 -21.21 -0.20 11.60
C SER A 74 -21.73 -0.35 10.18
N VAL A 75 -22.46 0.62 9.64
CA VAL A 75 -23.03 0.56 8.29
C VAL A 75 -22.07 1.16 7.28
N ASN A 76 -21.68 0.37 6.27
CA ASN A 76 -20.85 0.82 5.16
C ASN A 76 -21.75 1.23 3.98
N TYR A 77 -21.62 2.49 3.55
CA TYR A 77 -22.38 3.08 2.44
C TYR A 77 -21.58 3.11 1.12
N ARG A 78 -20.31 2.67 1.15
CA ARG A 78 -19.39 2.76 0.01
C ARG A 78 -19.42 1.52 -0.87
N CYS A 79 -19.27 0.37 -0.24
CA CYS A 79 -18.99 -0.88 -0.95
C CYS A 79 -20.26 -1.68 -1.22
N GLY A 80 -20.25 -2.40 -2.34
CA GLY A 80 -21.29 -3.38 -2.64
C GLY A 80 -21.41 -4.46 -1.57
N SER A 81 -22.61 -5.00 -1.38
CA SER A 81 -22.91 -5.94 -0.29
C SER A 81 -22.07 -7.22 -0.33
N ASN A 82 -21.67 -7.71 -1.52
CA ASN A 82 -20.80 -8.88 -1.65
C ASN A 82 -19.38 -8.60 -1.14
N ILE A 83 -18.86 -7.39 -1.39
CA ILE A 83 -17.56 -6.96 -0.86
C ILE A 83 -17.62 -6.88 0.67
N ILE A 84 -18.71 -6.35 1.23
CA ILE A 84 -18.90 -6.29 2.69
C ILE A 84 -18.96 -7.70 3.28
N LYS A 85 -19.68 -8.64 2.67
CA LYS A 85 -19.68 -10.05 3.12
C LYS A 85 -18.28 -10.66 3.16
N LEU A 86 -17.45 -10.36 2.15
CA LEU A 86 -16.06 -10.84 2.12
C LEU A 86 -15.22 -10.24 3.25
N VAL A 87 -15.34 -8.95 3.52
CA VAL A 87 -14.55 -8.30 4.58
C VAL A 87 -15.07 -8.56 5.99
N GLN A 88 -16.27 -9.12 6.16
CA GLN A 88 -16.78 -9.59 7.46
C GLN A 88 -15.92 -10.69 8.09
N GLU A 89 -15.13 -11.42 7.31
CA GLU A 89 -14.10 -12.33 7.84
C GLU A 89 -13.05 -11.61 8.70
N ILE A 90 -12.80 -10.31 8.43
CA ILE A 90 -11.83 -9.48 9.16
C ILE A 90 -12.53 -8.56 10.16
N VAL A 91 -13.71 -8.05 9.80
CA VAL A 91 -14.49 -7.08 10.57
C VAL A 91 -15.94 -7.57 10.68
N PRO A 92 -16.23 -8.53 11.58
CA PRO A 92 -17.55 -9.20 11.64
C PRO A 92 -18.74 -8.27 11.88
N GLN A 93 -18.52 -7.12 12.54
CA GLN A 93 -19.58 -6.17 12.89
C GLN A 93 -19.97 -5.21 11.76
N ILE A 94 -19.19 -5.13 10.67
CA ILE A 94 -19.52 -4.24 9.54
C ILE A 94 -20.76 -4.78 8.81
N LYS A 95 -21.63 -3.87 8.39
CA LYS A 95 -22.85 -4.20 7.63
C LYS A 95 -22.89 -3.39 6.35
N ALA A 96 -23.37 -4.00 5.29
CA ALA A 96 -23.71 -3.25 4.09
C ALA A 96 -24.94 -2.37 4.34
N TYR A 97 -24.97 -1.21 3.71
CA TYR A 97 -26.21 -0.44 3.63
C TYR A 97 -27.29 -1.28 2.92
N GLU A 98 -28.52 -1.25 3.43
CA GLU A 98 -29.61 -2.12 2.96
C GLU A 98 -29.94 -1.95 1.46
N ASN A 99 -29.79 -0.73 0.93
CA ASN A 99 -30.00 -0.41 -0.48
C ASN A 99 -28.68 -0.37 -1.29
N SER A 100 -27.57 -0.97 -0.78
CA SER A 100 -26.33 -1.05 -1.55
C SER A 100 -26.47 -2.04 -2.72
N GLU A 101 -25.85 -1.71 -3.85
CA GLU A 101 -25.69 -2.67 -4.95
C GLU A 101 -24.97 -3.94 -4.48
N SER A 102 -25.20 -5.07 -5.15
CA SER A 102 -24.53 -6.31 -4.76
C SER A 102 -23.01 -6.24 -4.94
N GLY A 103 -22.57 -5.62 -6.03
CA GLY A 103 -21.18 -5.62 -6.45
C GLY A 103 -20.71 -6.98 -6.97
N THR A 104 -19.57 -7.02 -7.65
CA THR A 104 -18.99 -8.27 -8.18
C THR A 104 -17.66 -8.60 -7.48
N ILE A 105 -17.35 -9.90 -7.40
CA ILE A 105 -16.06 -10.40 -6.95
C ILE A 105 -15.62 -11.47 -7.95
N GLU A 106 -14.49 -11.23 -8.60
CA GLU A 106 -13.95 -12.10 -9.64
C GLU A 106 -12.50 -12.45 -9.33
N THR A 107 -12.04 -13.61 -9.86
CA THR A 107 -10.65 -14.05 -9.69
C THR A 107 -10.11 -14.53 -11.01
N TYR A 108 -8.97 -14.00 -11.41
CA TYR A 108 -8.24 -14.37 -12.62
C TYR A 108 -6.85 -14.89 -12.27
N LYS A 109 -6.36 -15.84 -13.08
CA LYS A 109 -5.01 -16.42 -12.96
C LYS A 109 -4.14 -16.12 -14.19
N VAL A 110 -4.59 -15.20 -15.02
CA VAL A 110 -3.92 -14.77 -16.24
C VAL A 110 -4.00 -13.26 -16.35
N LEU A 111 -3.09 -12.67 -17.14
CA LEU A 111 -3.14 -11.27 -17.51
C LEU A 111 -3.63 -11.15 -18.95
N SER A 112 -4.72 -10.44 -19.16
CA SER A 112 -5.17 -10.01 -20.50
C SER A 112 -5.37 -8.51 -20.55
N LYS A 113 -5.33 -7.94 -21.75
CA LYS A 113 -5.55 -6.48 -21.93
C LYS A 113 -6.95 -6.06 -21.49
N SER A 114 -7.95 -6.91 -21.72
CA SER A 114 -9.35 -6.65 -21.36
C SER A 114 -9.63 -6.61 -19.86
N LEU A 115 -8.69 -7.09 -19.04
CA LEU A 115 -8.82 -6.97 -17.59
C LEU A 115 -8.67 -5.53 -17.08
N PHE A 116 -8.10 -4.62 -17.89
CA PHE A 116 -7.75 -3.28 -17.43
C PHE A 116 -8.56 -2.22 -18.17
N HIS A 117 -9.32 -1.44 -17.42
CA HIS A 117 -10.16 -0.35 -17.94
C HIS A 117 -9.68 1.00 -17.39
N ASN A 118 -9.95 2.05 -18.16
CA ASN A 118 -9.71 3.41 -17.69
C ASN A 118 -10.50 3.70 -16.40
N GLY A 119 -9.80 4.23 -15.40
CA GLY A 119 -10.38 4.50 -14.08
C GLY A 119 -10.23 3.33 -13.07
N ASP A 120 -9.73 2.17 -13.50
CA ASP A 120 -9.41 1.09 -12.59
C ASP A 120 -8.31 1.49 -11.59
N MET A 121 -8.44 0.97 -10.38
CA MET A 121 -7.39 1.04 -9.38
C MET A 121 -6.78 -0.35 -9.18
N VAL A 122 -5.47 -0.46 -9.36
CA VAL A 122 -4.73 -1.72 -9.14
C VAL A 122 -3.92 -1.59 -7.85
N LEU A 123 -4.17 -2.49 -6.91
CA LEU A 123 -3.51 -2.49 -5.61
C LEU A 123 -2.62 -3.73 -5.43
N CYS A 124 -1.47 -3.53 -4.81
CA CYS A 124 -0.57 -4.60 -4.40
C CYS A 124 0.04 -4.29 -3.03
N ARG A 125 0.49 -5.34 -2.34
CA ARG A 125 1.22 -5.18 -1.07
C ARG A 125 2.62 -4.60 -1.28
N LYS A 126 3.26 -4.91 -2.40
CA LYS A 126 4.61 -4.47 -2.79
C LYS A 126 4.57 -3.54 -3.99
N SER A 127 5.64 -2.77 -4.16
CA SER A 127 5.77 -1.82 -5.29
C SER A 127 6.24 -2.51 -6.58
N ALA A 128 7.10 -3.52 -6.48
CA ALA A 128 7.73 -4.12 -7.65
C ALA A 128 6.73 -4.74 -8.64
N PRO A 129 5.70 -5.51 -8.23
CA PRO A 129 4.68 -6.00 -9.15
C PRO A 129 3.90 -4.89 -9.85
N LEU A 130 3.62 -3.78 -9.15
CA LEU A 130 2.90 -2.62 -9.71
C LEU A 130 3.72 -1.93 -10.79
N VAL A 131 5.01 -1.72 -10.53
CA VAL A 131 5.92 -1.08 -11.49
C VAL A 131 6.08 -1.95 -12.73
N GLY A 132 6.28 -3.25 -12.56
CA GLY A 132 6.36 -4.20 -13.67
C GLY A 132 5.08 -4.24 -14.51
N LEU A 133 3.91 -4.28 -13.86
CA LEU A 133 2.62 -4.24 -14.55
C LEU A 133 2.39 -2.91 -15.26
N CYS A 134 2.67 -1.77 -14.62
CA CYS A 134 2.53 -0.45 -15.23
C CYS A 134 3.35 -0.36 -16.52
N PHE A 135 4.59 -0.84 -16.49
CA PHE A 135 5.43 -0.88 -17.68
C PHE A 135 4.79 -1.71 -18.79
N LYS A 136 4.31 -2.92 -18.49
CA LYS A 136 3.62 -3.79 -19.46
C LYS A 136 2.37 -3.14 -20.05
N LEU A 137 1.56 -2.47 -19.23
CA LEU A 137 0.36 -1.76 -19.68
C LEU A 137 0.74 -0.67 -20.68
N LEU A 138 1.73 0.17 -20.36
CA LEU A 138 2.20 1.25 -21.23
C LEU A 138 2.75 0.72 -22.56
N GLN A 139 3.54 -0.36 -22.54
CA GLN A 139 4.03 -1.02 -23.76
C GLN A 139 2.90 -1.54 -24.67
N ASN A 140 1.77 -1.89 -24.08
CA ASN A 140 0.59 -2.40 -24.78
C ASN A 140 -0.44 -1.29 -25.08
N GLY A 141 -0.06 -0.01 -24.96
CA GLY A 141 -0.91 1.13 -25.31
C GLY A 141 -1.99 1.47 -24.29
N ILE A 142 -1.98 0.84 -23.10
CA ILE A 142 -2.91 1.14 -22.02
C ILE A 142 -2.28 2.21 -21.13
N THR A 143 -2.97 3.36 -21.02
CA THR A 143 -2.50 4.45 -20.15
C THR A 143 -2.53 4.02 -18.68
N ALA A 144 -1.38 4.04 -18.02
CA ALA A 144 -1.25 3.59 -16.65
C ALA A 144 -0.25 4.46 -15.89
N ILE A 145 -0.49 4.66 -14.61
CA ILE A 145 0.40 5.43 -13.73
C ILE A 145 0.57 4.73 -12.38
N VAL A 146 1.74 4.88 -11.76
CA VAL A 146 2.00 4.40 -10.39
C VAL A 146 1.94 5.60 -9.43
N LYS A 147 1.06 5.53 -8.43
CA LYS A 147 1.06 6.52 -7.35
C LYS A 147 2.26 6.32 -6.42
N GLY A 148 3.06 7.38 -6.27
CA GLY A 148 4.19 7.37 -5.35
C GLY A 148 5.48 7.95 -5.95
N GLY A 149 5.54 9.25 -6.14
CA GLY A 149 6.74 9.96 -6.63
C GLY A 149 8.01 9.69 -5.81
N ASP A 150 7.87 9.38 -4.50
CA ASP A 150 8.94 8.92 -3.62
C ASP A 150 9.57 7.58 -4.06
N ILE A 151 8.78 6.69 -4.69
CA ILE A 151 9.27 5.43 -5.28
C ILE A 151 10.15 5.77 -6.48
N ALA A 152 9.65 6.61 -7.40
CA ALA A 152 10.41 7.06 -8.57
C ALA A 152 11.74 7.71 -8.16
N GLU A 153 11.70 8.65 -7.22
CA GLU A 153 12.91 9.32 -6.72
C GLU A 153 13.91 8.32 -6.11
N SER A 154 13.41 7.34 -5.35
CA SER A 154 14.23 6.27 -4.77
C SER A 154 14.88 5.40 -5.85
N MET A 155 14.13 5.05 -6.90
CA MET A 155 14.64 4.27 -8.03
C MET A 155 15.72 5.05 -8.79
N LEU A 156 15.48 6.31 -9.12
CA LEU A 156 16.44 7.18 -9.80
C LEU A 156 17.73 7.37 -8.99
N LYS A 157 17.63 7.55 -7.66
CA LYS A 157 18.80 7.60 -6.77
C LYS A 157 19.61 6.30 -6.82
N LEU A 158 18.97 5.13 -6.85
CA LEU A 158 19.65 3.84 -6.94
C LEU A 158 20.33 3.66 -8.30
N ILE A 159 19.67 4.01 -9.39
CA ILE A 159 20.23 3.96 -10.75
C ILE A 159 21.45 4.90 -10.87
N ASN A 160 21.36 6.11 -10.34
CA ASN A 160 22.48 7.04 -10.36
C ASN A 160 23.67 6.53 -9.50
N ARG A 161 23.38 5.87 -8.35
CA ARG A 161 24.42 5.25 -7.51
C ARG A 161 25.11 4.08 -8.19
N ALA A 162 24.37 3.31 -9.00
CA ALA A 162 24.92 2.20 -9.78
C ALA A 162 25.94 2.68 -10.81
N ASN A 163 25.75 3.88 -11.36
CA ASN A 163 26.64 4.52 -12.36
C ASN A 163 26.95 3.58 -13.54
N CYS A 164 25.95 2.83 -14.00
CA CYS A 164 26.05 1.92 -15.14
C CYS A 164 25.59 2.61 -16.42
N ASN A 165 26.21 2.26 -17.55
CA ASN A 165 25.83 2.77 -18.87
C ASN A 165 24.90 1.80 -19.62
N SER A 166 24.93 0.52 -19.30
CA SER A 166 24.08 -0.51 -19.93
C SER A 166 23.07 -1.09 -18.97
N ILE A 167 21.92 -1.53 -19.50
CA ILE A 167 20.89 -2.25 -18.76
C ILE A 167 21.42 -3.56 -18.18
N ASN A 168 22.27 -4.28 -18.92
CA ASN A 168 22.88 -5.53 -18.45
C ASN A 168 23.78 -5.32 -17.22
N ASP A 169 24.60 -4.26 -17.23
CA ASP A 169 25.47 -3.95 -16.09
C ASP A 169 24.66 -3.49 -14.88
N LEU A 170 23.59 -2.71 -15.12
CA LEU A 170 22.66 -2.32 -14.07
C LEU A 170 21.96 -3.54 -13.44
N SER A 171 21.53 -4.52 -14.25
CA SER A 171 20.93 -5.75 -13.75
C SER A 171 21.90 -6.57 -12.89
N LYS A 172 23.16 -6.71 -13.32
CA LYS A 172 24.21 -7.35 -12.52
C LYS A 172 24.48 -6.60 -11.23
N TRP A 173 24.54 -5.28 -11.30
CA TRP A 173 24.74 -4.43 -10.11
C TRP A 173 23.62 -4.63 -9.10
N ILE A 174 22.35 -4.70 -9.54
CA ILE A 174 21.19 -4.95 -8.68
C ILE A 174 21.35 -6.28 -7.93
N ASP A 175 21.69 -7.36 -8.63
CA ASP A 175 21.87 -8.68 -8.00
C ASP A 175 23.03 -8.68 -6.98
N ASN A 176 24.12 -8.00 -7.30
CA ASN A 176 25.26 -7.84 -6.40
C ASN A 176 24.91 -6.99 -5.16
N GLU A 177 24.17 -5.88 -5.34
CA GLU A 177 23.76 -5.02 -4.25
C GLU A 177 22.82 -5.72 -3.27
N LYS A 178 21.91 -6.57 -3.77
CA LYS A 178 21.07 -7.42 -2.92
C LYS A 178 21.90 -8.40 -2.09
N LYS A 179 22.86 -9.09 -2.71
CA LYS A 179 23.77 -10.03 -2.02
C LYS A 179 24.58 -9.30 -0.96
N LYS A 180 25.23 -8.20 -1.33
CA LYS A 180 26.03 -7.37 -0.43
C LYS A 180 25.23 -6.91 0.78
N THR A 181 24.04 -6.33 0.57
CA THR A 181 23.19 -5.87 1.68
C THR A 181 22.74 -7.01 2.60
N ALA A 182 22.42 -8.19 2.05
CA ALA A 182 22.08 -9.35 2.86
C ALA A 182 23.23 -9.78 3.75
N THR A 183 24.48 -9.79 3.23
CA THR A 183 25.69 -10.13 3.97
C THR A 183 25.97 -9.10 5.06
N GLU A 184 25.96 -7.81 4.75
CA GLU A 184 26.17 -6.73 5.72
C GLU A 184 25.16 -6.79 6.90
N ILE A 185 23.90 -7.07 6.61
CA ILE A 185 22.87 -7.22 7.65
C ILE A 185 23.11 -8.50 8.48
N ALA A 186 23.50 -9.60 7.84
CA ALA A 186 23.78 -10.86 8.50
C ALA A 186 24.93 -10.70 9.49
N GLU A 187 26.03 -10.05 9.09
CA GLU A 187 27.20 -9.75 9.92
C GLU A 187 26.83 -8.80 11.06
N TYR A 188 26.16 -7.68 10.76
CA TYR A 188 25.79 -6.68 11.78
C TYR A 188 24.89 -7.26 12.88
N LEU A 189 23.91 -8.11 12.50
CA LEU A 189 22.96 -8.72 13.44
C LEU A 189 23.44 -10.07 13.99
N ASN A 190 24.60 -10.58 13.55
CA ASN A 190 25.11 -11.90 13.85
C ASN A 190 24.07 -13.01 13.61
N VAL A 191 23.48 -13.04 12.40
CA VAL A 191 22.43 -13.97 12.00
C VAL A 191 22.73 -14.60 10.64
N GLY A 192 22.08 -15.72 10.32
CA GLY A 192 22.18 -16.32 8.98
C GLY A 192 21.53 -15.45 7.88
N LEU A 193 21.98 -15.62 6.62
CA LEU A 193 21.51 -14.86 5.45
C LEU A 193 19.99 -14.92 5.27
N ASP A 194 19.35 -16.05 5.53
CA ASP A 194 17.90 -16.19 5.43
C ASP A 194 17.15 -15.30 6.44
N LYS A 195 17.72 -15.11 7.61
CA LYS A 195 17.18 -14.24 8.64
C LYS A 195 17.42 -12.77 8.28
N ALA A 196 18.60 -12.44 7.75
CA ALA A 196 18.94 -11.12 7.26
C ALA A 196 17.97 -10.64 6.15
N LYS A 197 17.66 -11.51 5.19
CA LYS A 197 16.71 -11.24 4.10
C LYS A 197 15.25 -11.00 4.57
N LYS A 198 14.91 -11.39 5.79
CA LYS A 198 13.58 -11.15 6.40
C LYS A 198 13.50 -9.86 7.18
N THR A 199 14.58 -9.11 7.27
CA THR A 199 14.59 -7.79 7.94
C THR A 199 13.88 -6.74 7.08
N LYS A 200 13.18 -5.80 7.74
CA LYS A 200 12.53 -4.67 7.05
C LYS A 200 13.50 -3.88 6.16
N ARG A 201 14.75 -3.69 6.63
CA ARG A 201 15.79 -2.99 5.87
C ARG A 201 16.07 -3.68 4.53
N TYR A 202 16.23 -5.01 4.56
CA TYR A 202 16.49 -5.77 3.32
C TYR A 202 15.25 -5.78 2.41
N ILE A 203 14.07 -6.08 2.96
CA ILE A 203 12.81 -6.16 2.19
C ILE A 203 12.54 -4.84 1.45
N ASN A 204 12.69 -3.71 2.13
CA ASN A 204 12.45 -2.39 1.52
C ASN A 204 13.46 -2.05 0.42
N LEU A 205 14.73 -2.41 0.58
CA LEU A 205 15.72 -2.21 -0.48
C LEU A 205 15.49 -3.18 -1.64
N ALA A 206 15.22 -4.44 -1.36
CA ALA A 206 14.96 -5.45 -2.38
C ALA A 206 13.75 -5.08 -3.25
N ASP A 207 12.63 -4.63 -2.65
CA ASP A 207 11.45 -4.18 -3.40
C ASP A 207 11.81 -3.04 -4.39
N LYS A 208 12.61 -2.05 -3.96
CA LYS A 208 13.06 -0.96 -4.84
C LYS A 208 13.97 -1.45 -5.97
N LEU A 209 14.89 -2.35 -5.68
CA LEU A 209 15.78 -2.93 -6.67
C LEU A 209 15.00 -3.82 -7.65
N ASP A 210 13.99 -4.55 -7.18
CA ASP A 210 13.10 -5.34 -8.02
C ASP A 210 12.21 -4.47 -8.91
N CYS A 211 11.77 -3.30 -8.45
CA CYS A 211 11.10 -2.32 -9.31
C CYS A 211 11.96 -1.99 -10.54
N ILE A 212 13.24 -1.68 -10.33
CA ILE A 212 14.15 -1.36 -11.43
C ILE A 212 14.37 -2.60 -12.31
N LYS A 213 14.62 -3.77 -11.70
CA LYS A 213 14.88 -5.01 -12.41
C LYS A 213 13.73 -5.43 -13.31
N ASN A 214 12.49 -5.28 -12.86
CA ASN A 214 11.29 -5.63 -13.63
C ASN A 214 11.14 -4.79 -14.91
N ILE A 215 11.66 -3.55 -14.92
CA ILE A 215 11.70 -2.74 -16.13
C ILE A 215 12.90 -3.12 -17.02
N CYS A 216 14.04 -3.50 -16.42
CA CYS A 216 15.24 -3.88 -17.16
C CYS A 216 15.09 -5.15 -18.02
N VAL A 217 14.09 -5.99 -17.75
CA VAL A 217 13.81 -7.21 -18.55
C VAL A 217 13.21 -6.88 -19.91
N SER A 218 12.79 -5.64 -20.12
CA SER A 218 12.17 -5.16 -21.35
C SER A 218 13.19 -4.80 -22.45
N GLN A 219 12.70 -4.45 -23.63
CA GLN A 219 13.49 -4.09 -24.81
C GLN A 219 14.19 -2.71 -24.71
N LEU A 220 14.45 -2.20 -23.50
CA LEU A 220 15.15 -0.94 -23.31
C LEU A 220 16.61 -1.07 -23.72
N THR A 221 17.11 -0.04 -24.40
CA THR A 221 18.46 -0.04 -24.97
C THR A 221 19.51 0.50 -24.00
N ASP A 222 19.16 1.54 -23.24
CA ASP A 222 20.09 2.17 -22.33
C ASP A 222 19.44 2.68 -21.02
N VAL A 223 20.28 3.14 -20.11
CA VAL A 223 19.87 3.62 -18.78
C VAL A 223 19.15 4.98 -18.84
N THR A 224 19.37 5.76 -19.89
CA THR A 224 18.70 7.07 -20.07
C THR A 224 17.24 6.84 -20.41
N GLU A 225 16.98 5.95 -21.34
CA GLU A 225 15.63 5.54 -21.73
C GLU A 225 14.86 4.97 -20.51
N LEU A 226 15.53 4.15 -19.68
CA LEU A 226 14.95 3.64 -18.42
C LEU A 226 14.53 4.77 -17.48
N LYS A 227 15.36 5.81 -17.31
CA LYS A 227 15.02 6.95 -16.45
C LYS A 227 13.81 7.72 -16.96
N ASP A 228 13.72 7.94 -18.27
CA ASP A 228 12.60 8.61 -18.91
C ASP A 228 11.28 7.83 -18.72
N TYR A 229 11.34 6.51 -18.85
CA TYR A 229 10.19 5.63 -18.57
C TYR A 229 9.75 5.73 -17.12
N ILE A 230 10.69 5.68 -16.17
CA ILE A 230 10.37 5.83 -14.76
C ILE A 230 9.65 7.17 -14.50
N GLN A 231 10.13 8.26 -15.08
CA GLN A 231 9.47 9.57 -14.92
C GLN A 231 8.04 9.57 -15.47
N LYS A 232 7.83 9.01 -16.65
CA LYS A 232 6.49 8.90 -17.26
C LYS A 232 5.53 8.05 -16.43
N MET A 233 5.99 6.91 -15.89
CA MET A 233 5.17 6.00 -15.09
C MET A 233 4.65 6.64 -13.79
N PHE A 234 5.32 7.66 -13.28
CA PHE A 234 4.97 8.34 -12.03
C PHE A 234 4.46 9.78 -12.23
N ASP A 235 4.19 10.19 -13.48
CA ASP A 235 3.63 11.52 -13.76
C ASP A 235 2.12 11.52 -13.46
N GLU A 236 1.76 12.04 -12.28
CA GLU A 236 0.38 12.12 -11.81
C GLU A 236 -0.50 13.10 -12.62
N LYS A 237 0.06 13.88 -13.56
CA LYS A 237 -0.74 14.76 -14.44
C LYS A 237 -1.61 13.95 -15.42
N SER A 238 -1.25 12.69 -15.67
CA SER A 238 -1.94 11.79 -16.61
C SER A 238 -3.07 10.97 -15.97
N ILE A 239 -3.52 11.28 -14.73
CA ILE A 239 -4.50 10.48 -13.96
C ILE A 239 -5.86 10.34 -14.64
N LYS A 240 -6.29 11.35 -15.39
CA LYS A 240 -7.59 11.27 -16.09
C LYS A 240 -7.52 10.21 -17.19
N ASN A 241 -8.38 9.21 -17.09
CA ASN A 241 -8.47 8.07 -18.01
C ASN A 241 -7.28 7.12 -17.99
N ALA A 242 -6.63 6.94 -16.84
CA ALA A 242 -5.55 5.98 -16.67
C ALA A 242 -5.95 4.85 -15.71
N VAL A 243 -5.29 3.70 -15.84
CA VAL A 243 -5.24 2.69 -14.79
C VAL A 243 -4.31 3.20 -13.69
N VAL A 244 -4.80 3.31 -12.47
CA VAL A 244 -4.05 3.85 -11.34
C VAL A 244 -3.50 2.71 -10.49
N LEU A 245 -2.19 2.54 -10.47
CA LEU A 245 -1.52 1.52 -9.67
C LEU A 245 -1.01 2.13 -8.36
N SER A 246 -1.28 1.47 -7.24
CA SER A 246 -0.87 1.97 -5.92
C SER A 246 -0.57 0.84 -4.95
N THR A 247 0.32 1.06 -4.00
CA THR A 247 0.42 0.12 -2.89
C THR A 247 -0.81 0.25 -2.00
N ALA A 248 -1.21 -0.85 -1.34
CA ALA A 248 -2.34 -0.85 -0.42
C ALA A 248 -2.20 0.23 0.69
N HIS A 249 -0.99 0.52 1.16
CA HIS A 249 -0.74 1.59 2.12
C HIS A 249 -1.09 2.98 1.57
N LYS A 250 -0.67 3.26 0.33
CA LYS A 250 -0.90 4.56 -0.32
C LYS A 250 -2.32 4.70 -0.86
N SER A 251 -3.09 3.62 -0.92
CA SER A 251 -4.49 3.66 -1.32
C SER A 251 -5.43 4.12 -0.19
N LYS A 252 -4.94 4.25 1.05
CA LYS A 252 -5.75 4.81 2.13
C LYS A 252 -6.24 6.20 1.75
N GLY A 253 -7.54 6.45 1.93
CA GLY A 253 -8.21 7.69 1.47
C GLY A 253 -8.62 7.72 0.00
N LEU A 254 -8.18 6.75 -0.81
CA LEU A 254 -8.62 6.61 -2.21
C LEU A 254 -9.79 5.62 -2.31
N GLU A 255 -10.50 5.67 -3.44
CA GLU A 255 -11.56 4.71 -3.79
C GLU A 255 -11.75 4.70 -5.31
N ALA A 256 -12.24 3.58 -5.85
CA ALA A 256 -12.60 3.43 -7.25
C ALA A 256 -13.83 2.54 -7.38
N ASP A 257 -14.55 2.67 -8.49
CA ASP A 257 -15.68 1.78 -8.76
C ASP A 257 -15.19 0.34 -8.89
N ARG A 258 -14.07 0.13 -9.57
CA ARG A 258 -13.44 -1.18 -9.77
C ARG A 258 -12.00 -1.19 -9.25
N VAL A 259 -11.67 -2.19 -8.43
CA VAL A 259 -10.35 -2.38 -7.84
C VAL A 259 -9.83 -3.78 -8.15
N LEU A 260 -8.60 -3.85 -8.65
CA LEU A 260 -7.89 -5.09 -8.91
C LEU A 260 -6.81 -5.30 -7.84
N ILE A 261 -6.79 -6.45 -7.20
CA ILE A 261 -5.78 -6.83 -6.20
C ILE A 261 -4.77 -7.77 -6.85
N LEU A 262 -3.54 -7.32 -7.00
CA LEU A 262 -2.44 -8.17 -7.47
C LEU A 262 -1.90 -9.02 -6.33
N THR A 263 -1.57 -10.28 -6.63
CA THR A 263 -0.97 -11.20 -5.65
C THR A 263 -1.72 -11.21 -4.32
N PRO A 264 -3.02 -11.58 -4.31
CA PRO A 264 -3.83 -11.57 -3.07
C PRO A 264 -3.22 -12.43 -1.96
N SER A 265 -2.41 -13.43 -2.30
CA SER A 265 -1.63 -14.25 -1.37
C SER A 265 -0.61 -13.45 -0.53
N ASN A 266 -0.23 -12.23 -0.96
CA ASN A 266 0.61 -11.33 -0.18
C ASN A 266 -0.18 -10.55 0.89
N PHE A 267 -1.47 -10.79 1.05
CA PHE A 267 -2.33 -10.19 2.07
C PHE A 267 -2.95 -11.25 2.98
N PRO A 268 -2.50 -11.38 4.22
CA PRO A 268 -1.49 -10.59 4.94
C PRO A 268 -0.05 -11.07 4.68
N MET A 269 0.92 -10.16 4.68
CA MET A 269 2.33 -10.49 4.58
C MET A 269 2.94 -10.69 5.98
N ILE A 270 2.78 -11.90 6.52
CA ILE A 270 3.17 -12.28 7.87
C ILE A 270 4.38 -13.22 7.82
N THR A 271 5.29 -13.04 8.75
CA THR A 271 6.44 -13.93 8.96
C THR A 271 6.43 -14.46 10.40
N LYS A 272 7.16 -15.54 10.65
CA LYS A 272 7.33 -16.06 12.02
C LYS A 272 8.01 -15.10 13.01
N TYR A 273 8.50 -13.96 12.53
CA TYR A 273 9.13 -12.91 13.34
C TYR A 273 8.23 -11.69 13.48
N SER A 274 7.06 -11.68 12.86
CA SER A 274 6.11 -10.58 12.97
C SER A 274 5.59 -10.49 14.39
N LYS A 275 5.58 -9.27 14.93
CA LYS A 275 4.99 -8.97 16.24
C LYS A 275 3.46 -8.97 16.11
N GLU A 276 2.74 -9.17 17.20
CA GLU A 276 1.29 -9.21 17.22
C GLU A 276 0.65 -7.97 16.58
N TRP A 277 1.12 -6.79 16.90
CA TRP A 277 0.63 -5.55 16.30
C TRP A 277 0.91 -5.45 14.79
N GLU A 278 2.03 -6.03 14.30
CA GLU A 278 2.35 -6.10 12.87
C GLU A 278 1.39 -7.04 12.14
N VAL A 279 1.08 -8.17 12.76
CA VAL A 279 0.07 -9.12 12.25
C VAL A 279 -1.28 -8.43 12.13
N GLN A 280 -1.73 -7.73 13.19
CA GLN A 280 -2.99 -7.00 13.16
C GLN A 280 -3.01 -5.93 12.06
N GLN A 281 -1.90 -5.21 11.86
CA GLN A 281 -1.80 -4.20 10.79
C GLN A 281 -1.87 -4.80 9.38
N GLU A 282 -1.34 -5.99 9.16
CA GLU A 282 -1.45 -6.67 7.87
C GLU A 282 -2.90 -7.08 7.57
N TYR A 283 -3.67 -7.53 8.57
CA TYR A 283 -5.11 -7.76 8.41
C TYR A 283 -5.89 -6.46 8.18
N ASN A 284 -5.53 -5.39 8.89
CA ASN A 284 -6.08 -4.06 8.66
C ASN A 284 -5.79 -3.57 7.23
N LEU A 285 -4.58 -3.81 6.74
CA LEU A 285 -4.19 -3.44 5.39
C LEU A 285 -4.98 -4.21 4.32
N LYS A 286 -5.23 -5.51 4.55
CA LYS A 286 -6.10 -6.34 3.72
C LYS A 286 -7.51 -5.74 3.67
N TYR A 287 -8.07 -5.39 4.82
CA TYR A 287 -9.38 -4.75 4.93
C TYR A 287 -9.41 -3.40 4.19
N VAL A 288 -8.41 -2.54 4.41
CA VAL A 288 -8.29 -1.25 3.71
C VAL A 288 -8.27 -1.47 2.21
N ALA A 289 -7.41 -2.36 1.69
CA ALA A 289 -7.27 -2.57 0.25
C ALA A 289 -8.59 -3.04 -0.40
N TRP A 290 -9.29 -3.98 0.21
CA TRP A 290 -10.52 -4.54 -0.36
C TRP A 290 -11.69 -3.57 -0.30
N THR A 291 -11.76 -2.74 0.75
CA THR A 291 -12.79 -1.69 0.87
C THR A 291 -12.50 -0.43 0.03
N ARG A 292 -11.49 -0.43 -0.82
CA ARG A 292 -11.31 0.64 -1.83
C ARG A 292 -12.26 0.46 -2.99
N ALA A 293 -12.75 -0.75 -3.27
CA ALA A 293 -13.72 -1.04 -4.31
C ALA A 293 -15.14 -0.61 -3.88
N LYS A 294 -15.80 0.16 -4.75
CA LYS A 294 -17.22 0.50 -4.57
C LYS A 294 -18.13 -0.61 -5.11
N LYS A 295 -17.84 -1.09 -6.32
CA LYS A 295 -18.70 -2.02 -7.06
C LYS A 295 -17.99 -3.35 -7.33
N ASP A 296 -16.82 -3.31 -7.96
CA ASP A 296 -16.17 -4.50 -8.47
C ASP A 296 -14.82 -4.73 -7.82
N LEU A 297 -14.63 -5.89 -7.23
CA LEU A 297 -13.36 -6.34 -6.65
C LEU A 297 -12.83 -7.53 -7.45
N VAL A 298 -11.68 -7.35 -8.07
CA VAL A 298 -11.06 -8.36 -8.93
C VAL A 298 -9.75 -8.83 -8.29
N PHE A 299 -9.57 -10.12 -8.16
CA PHE A 299 -8.32 -10.71 -7.71
C PHE A 299 -7.53 -11.23 -8.92
N ILE A 300 -6.27 -10.82 -9.04
CA ILE A 300 -5.30 -11.41 -9.96
C ILE A 300 -4.42 -12.33 -9.13
N ASP A 301 -4.85 -13.60 -9.06
CA ASP A 301 -4.23 -14.65 -8.22
C ASP A 301 -3.06 -15.29 -8.95
N MET A 302 -2.00 -14.52 -9.10
CA MET A 302 -0.72 -14.92 -9.66
C MET A 302 0.39 -14.62 -8.66
N SER A 303 1.41 -15.48 -8.61
CA SER A 303 2.62 -15.18 -7.86
C SER A 303 3.42 -14.04 -8.52
N GLU A 304 4.35 -13.42 -7.79
CA GLU A 304 5.22 -12.37 -8.34
C GLU A 304 6.05 -12.85 -9.53
N ASN A 305 6.50 -14.11 -9.49
CA ASN A 305 7.26 -14.71 -10.60
C ASN A 305 6.38 -14.93 -11.84
N GLU A 306 5.15 -15.38 -11.66
CA GLU A 306 4.19 -15.52 -12.77
C GLU A 306 3.86 -14.16 -13.36
N LEU A 307 3.58 -13.14 -12.54
CA LEU A 307 3.32 -11.78 -13.00
C LEU A 307 4.50 -11.19 -13.78
N ASN A 308 5.74 -11.42 -13.34
CA ASN A 308 6.93 -10.90 -14.01
C ASN A 308 7.14 -11.55 -15.38
N ASN A 309 6.83 -12.84 -15.52
CA ASN A 309 7.01 -13.61 -16.74
C ASN A 309 5.77 -13.58 -17.66
N ALA A 310 4.60 -13.20 -17.17
CA ALA A 310 3.40 -13.13 -17.97
C ALA A 310 3.47 -12.00 -18.99
N GLU A 311 3.04 -12.29 -20.21
CA GLU A 311 2.72 -11.27 -21.22
C GLU A 311 1.26 -10.87 -21.10
N LEU A 312 0.93 -9.61 -21.48
CA LEU A 312 -0.45 -9.18 -21.64
C LEU A 312 -0.99 -9.79 -22.92
N THR A 313 -1.77 -10.84 -22.79
CA THR A 313 -2.39 -11.49 -23.94
C THR A 313 -3.55 -10.65 -24.48
N GLU A 314 -3.78 -10.71 -25.79
CA GLU A 314 -5.07 -10.33 -26.36
C GLU A 314 -6.06 -11.45 -26.05
N ASP A 315 -7.32 -11.12 -25.79
CA ASP A 315 -8.31 -12.13 -25.49
C ASP A 315 -8.42 -13.09 -26.69
N ASN A 316 -8.11 -14.34 -26.46
CA ASN A 316 -8.58 -15.39 -27.35
C ASN A 316 -10.11 -15.47 -27.16
N LYS A 317 -10.84 -14.95 -28.12
CA LYS A 317 -12.29 -15.11 -28.23
C LYS A 317 -12.69 -16.56 -28.28
#